data_c4f57076996890c52b631a4eb012e014
#
_entry.id   c4f57076996890c52b631a4eb012e014
#
_cell.length_a   1.000
_cell.length_b   1.000
_cell.length_c   1.000
_cell.angle_alpha   90.00
_cell.angle_beta   90.00
_cell.angle_gamma   90.00
#
_symmetry.space_group_name_H-M   'P 1'
#
loop_
_entity.id
_entity.type
_entity.pdbx_description
1 polymer ?
#
loop_
_entity_poly.entity_id
_entity_poly.type
_entity_poly.pdbx_seq_one_letter_code
_entity_poly.pdbx_strand_id
1 'polypeptide(L)'
;MSKTRVYQIANELKMSNEDVLAKLKELEINAVDKDSELEEDEVELVLEILKDEIAAANGNTIAIDGKLTVQELATKLDKSASEIIMKLMKMGTMATINQEISFEIGSLVASEYGFELVEGSANDEEELEAIDALIDIEEDKEEDLVKRPPVVTVMGHVDHGKTSLLDAIRKTNVTSSEAGGITQHIGASEVMVNGEKVVFLDTPGHEAFTSMRARGAQVTDMAILVVAADDGIMPQTVEAINHAKAANVPLIVAINKIDKPGANPDRVKQELADQGLLVEDWGGDVICVPVSALKREGIDTLLEMVLLVAEMEELKANPNKRAVGTVIEAQLDKGRGPVATVLVQGGTLRVGDPIVAGVASGKVRAMINSKGKRVKVAGPSTAVEILGLSEVPQGGDQVVAVPNDKAARLVAEKRQQMAREEMLKSNQRMSLDDFFAQMGDAEVKELPIIVKADVQGSVQAVKQSLEKLSNEEVAVRVIHGGVGAVTESDVTLATASNAIIIGFNVRPVPSAEVLAKKEGVDVRTYTIIYKAIEDVQAAMTGMLDPEYVDEDT
;
A
#
# COMPACT_ATOMS: atom_id res chain seq x y z
N MET A 1 -28.70 31.36 46.63
CA MET A 1 -28.47 31.08 45.22
C MET A 1 -28.33 32.41 44.54
N SER A 2 -27.14 32.79 44.11
CA SER A 2 -26.91 34.05 43.42
C SER A 2 -27.33 33.87 41.97
N LYS A 3 -28.34 34.64 41.53
CA LYS A 3 -28.76 34.65 40.14
C LYS A 3 -27.94 35.67 39.37
N THR A 4 -27.31 35.23 38.30
CA THR A 4 -26.48 36.06 37.42
C THR A 4 -27.28 36.45 36.19
N ARG A 5 -27.15 37.70 35.71
CA ARG A 5 -27.88 38.20 34.52
C ARG A 5 -27.01 38.10 33.27
N VAL A 6 -27.65 37.89 32.11
CA VAL A 6 -26.98 37.73 30.81
C VAL A 6 -25.99 38.87 30.50
N TYR A 7 -26.32 40.14 30.82
CA TYR A 7 -25.40 41.27 30.58
C TYR A 7 -24.13 41.22 31.46
N GLN A 8 -24.16 40.52 32.60
CA GLN A 8 -22.97 40.33 33.45
C GLN A 8 -22.01 39.33 32.83
N ILE A 9 -22.54 38.25 32.26
CA ILE A 9 -21.76 37.25 31.49
C ILE A 9 -21.17 37.90 30.23
N ALA A 10 -21.95 38.69 29.49
CA ALA A 10 -21.50 39.42 28.32
C ALA A 10 -20.34 40.38 28.64
N ASN A 11 -20.44 41.12 29.78
CA ASN A 11 -19.37 42.00 30.24
C ASN A 11 -18.11 41.24 30.69
N GLU A 12 -18.27 40.11 31.35
CA GLU A 12 -17.14 39.25 31.80
C GLU A 12 -16.35 38.68 30.62
N LEU A 13 -17.06 38.24 29.57
CA LEU A 13 -16.48 37.66 28.37
C LEU A 13 -16.14 38.69 27.29
N LYS A 14 -16.45 39.99 27.49
CA LYS A 14 -16.28 41.09 26.52
C LYS A 14 -16.97 40.82 25.18
N MET A 15 -18.10 40.12 25.21
CA MET A 15 -18.94 39.82 24.05
C MET A 15 -20.15 40.76 23.97
N SER A 16 -20.82 40.80 22.82
CA SER A 16 -22.09 41.54 22.70
C SER A 16 -23.22 40.76 23.39
N ASN A 17 -24.22 41.47 23.95
CA ASN A 17 -25.38 40.82 24.56
C ASN A 17 -26.17 39.97 23.55
N GLU A 18 -26.12 40.33 22.27
CA GLU A 18 -26.81 39.63 21.18
C GLU A 18 -26.16 38.26 20.88
N ASP A 19 -24.83 38.20 20.91
CA ASP A 19 -24.09 36.96 20.68
C ASP A 19 -24.29 35.95 21.83
N VAL A 20 -24.24 36.43 23.08
CA VAL A 20 -24.53 35.60 24.25
C VAL A 20 -25.98 35.09 24.24
N LEU A 21 -26.96 35.90 23.86
CA LEU A 21 -28.35 35.47 23.73
C LEU A 21 -28.58 34.49 22.58
N ALA A 22 -27.85 34.62 21.48
CA ALA A 22 -27.90 33.67 20.37
C ALA A 22 -27.41 32.29 20.82
N LYS A 23 -26.32 32.27 21.60
CA LYS A 23 -25.73 31.03 22.09
C LYS A 23 -26.57 30.35 23.18
N LEU A 24 -27.17 31.14 24.08
CA LEU A 24 -28.12 30.63 25.06
C LEU A 24 -29.31 29.92 24.40
N LYS A 25 -29.76 30.42 23.23
CA LYS A 25 -30.80 29.79 22.44
C LYS A 25 -30.33 28.47 21.79
N GLU A 26 -29.10 28.40 21.33
CA GLU A 26 -28.50 27.13 20.80
C GLU A 26 -28.40 26.06 21.88
N LEU A 27 -28.14 26.45 23.12
CA LEU A 27 -28.07 25.57 24.29
C LEU A 27 -29.43 25.27 24.92
N GLU A 28 -30.52 25.65 24.27
CA GLU A 28 -31.91 25.50 24.77
C GLU A 28 -32.17 26.10 26.15
N ILE A 29 -31.35 27.09 26.57
CA ILE A 29 -31.53 27.84 27.83
C ILE A 29 -32.46 29.00 27.59
N ASN A 30 -33.52 29.10 28.40
CA ASN A 30 -34.55 30.11 28.25
C ASN A 30 -34.10 31.51 28.72
N ALA A 31 -33.45 32.28 27.85
CA ALA A 31 -33.16 33.70 28.07
C ALA A 31 -33.75 34.53 26.94
N VAL A 32 -34.62 35.47 27.27
CA VAL A 32 -35.34 36.31 26.29
C VAL A 32 -34.68 37.68 26.13
N ASP A 33 -34.13 38.24 27.19
CA ASP A 33 -33.54 39.56 27.26
C ASP A 33 -32.21 39.57 28.01
N LYS A 34 -31.42 40.65 27.83
CA LYS A 34 -30.17 40.91 28.53
C LYS A 34 -30.30 40.92 30.08
N ASP A 35 -31.55 41.18 30.58
CA ASP A 35 -31.85 41.22 32.00
C ASP A 35 -32.38 39.86 32.53
N SER A 36 -32.45 38.82 31.68
CA SER A 36 -32.86 37.48 32.09
C SER A 36 -31.89 36.92 33.13
N GLU A 37 -32.44 36.32 34.18
CA GLU A 37 -31.69 35.69 35.28
C GLU A 37 -31.45 34.22 34.97
N LEU A 38 -30.19 33.77 35.08
CA LEU A 38 -29.76 32.40 34.89
C LEU A 38 -29.43 31.77 36.25
N GLU A 39 -29.61 30.46 36.37
CA GLU A 39 -29.21 29.70 37.55
C GLU A 39 -27.70 29.44 37.56
N GLU A 40 -27.11 29.16 38.72
CA GLU A 40 -25.67 29.07 38.93
C GLU A 40 -25.05 27.96 38.04
N ASP A 41 -25.74 26.83 37.90
CA ASP A 41 -25.33 25.68 37.04
C ASP A 41 -25.39 26.04 35.53
N GLU A 42 -26.37 26.84 35.10
CA GLU A 42 -26.51 27.34 33.73
C GLU A 42 -25.40 28.36 33.39
N VAL A 43 -25.06 29.22 34.36
CA VAL A 43 -23.99 30.22 34.21
C VAL A 43 -22.63 29.55 34.04
N GLU A 44 -22.33 28.51 34.84
CA GLU A 44 -21.06 27.78 34.80
C GLU A 44 -20.89 27.07 33.44
N LEU A 45 -21.93 26.39 32.96
CA LEU A 45 -21.96 25.73 31.68
C LEU A 45 -21.75 26.71 30.50
N VAL A 46 -22.43 27.84 30.51
CA VAL A 46 -22.35 28.88 29.47
C VAL A 46 -20.98 29.55 29.47
N LEU A 47 -20.41 29.82 30.66
CA LEU A 47 -19.07 30.39 30.77
C LEU A 47 -17.99 29.44 30.27
N GLU A 48 -18.13 28.14 30.52
CA GLU A 48 -17.20 27.12 30.04
C GLU A 48 -17.23 27.06 28.51
N ILE A 49 -18.38 26.89 27.89
CA ILE A 49 -18.54 26.79 26.43
C ILE A 49 -18.09 28.05 25.69
N LEU A 50 -18.47 29.24 26.21
CA LEU A 50 -18.10 30.50 25.55
C LEU A 50 -16.61 30.86 25.74
N LYS A 51 -15.98 30.44 26.83
CA LYS A 51 -14.51 30.58 27.00
C LYS A 51 -13.77 29.72 26.03
N ASP A 52 -14.21 28.50 25.80
CA ASP A 52 -13.61 27.57 24.82
C ASP A 52 -13.76 28.09 23.39
N GLU A 53 -14.92 28.64 23.01
CA GLU A 53 -15.12 29.28 21.70
C GLU A 53 -14.30 30.56 21.51
N ILE A 54 -14.14 31.38 22.53
CA ILE A 54 -13.30 32.59 22.47
C ILE A 54 -11.81 32.20 22.35
N ALA A 55 -11.37 31.14 23.04
CA ALA A 55 -10.01 30.61 22.92
C ALA A 55 -9.75 30.10 21.51
N ALA A 56 -10.67 29.35 20.92
CA ALA A 56 -10.58 28.86 19.54
C ALA A 56 -10.57 30.01 18.51
N ALA A 57 -11.36 31.06 18.71
CA ALA A 57 -11.46 32.22 17.81
C ALA A 57 -10.22 33.15 17.85
N ASN A 58 -9.49 33.20 18.98
CA ASN A 58 -8.34 34.09 19.17
C ASN A 58 -6.98 33.47 18.75
N GLY A 59 -6.92 32.24 18.25
CA GLY A 59 -5.68 31.60 17.78
C GLY A 59 -4.67 31.32 18.92
N ASN A 60 -5.11 31.22 20.16
CA ASN A 60 -4.24 30.98 21.32
C ASN A 60 -4.15 29.49 21.71
N THR A 61 -4.36 28.59 20.74
CA THR A 61 -4.21 27.15 20.95
C THR A 61 -2.76 26.77 20.69
N ILE A 62 -2.10 26.12 21.65
CA ILE A 62 -0.72 25.63 21.52
C ILE A 62 -0.76 24.11 21.48
N ALA A 63 -0.45 23.54 20.31
CA ALA A 63 -0.30 22.11 20.15
C ALA A 63 1.07 21.64 20.67
N ILE A 64 1.07 20.50 21.35
CA ILE A 64 2.28 19.86 21.91
C ILE A 64 2.33 18.41 21.48
N ASP A 65 3.43 18.05 20.83
CA ASP A 65 3.75 16.68 20.47
C ASP A 65 4.61 16.02 21.54
N GLY A 66 4.03 15.12 22.30
CA GLY A 66 4.75 14.27 23.23
C GLY A 66 5.21 14.95 24.54
N LYS A 67 6.47 14.79 24.92
CA LYS A 67 7.03 15.26 26.20
C LYS A 67 7.28 16.77 26.18
N LEU A 68 6.68 17.48 27.12
CA LEU A 68 6.77 18.93 27.24
C LEU A 68 7.85 19.30 28.26
N THR A 69 8.85 20.08 27.85
CA THR A 69 9.84 20.66 28.77
C THR A 69 9.43 22.07 29.19
N VAL A 70 9.88 22.52 30.36
CA VAL A 70 9.62 23.88 30.87
C VAL A 70 10.12 24.95 29.89
N GLN A 71 11.24 24.71 29.22
CA GLN A 71 11.81 25.63 28.23
C GLN A 71 10.96 25.71 26.96
N GLU A 72 10.45 24.59 26.47
CA GLU A 72 9.55 24.56 25.31
C GLU A 72 8.22 25.26 25.60
N LEU A 73 7.63 25.00 26.76
CA LEU A 73 6.44 25.71 27.20
C LEU A 73 6.67 27.22 27.30
N ALA A 74 7.80 27.65 27.85
CA ALA A 74 8.16 29.06 27.97
C ALA A 74 8.31 29.72 26.59
N THR A 75 8.95 29.02 25.65
CA THR A 75 9.15 29.51 24.27
C THR A 75 7.81 29.63 23.51
N LYS A 76 6.94 28.64 23.64
CA LYS A 76 5.62 28.62 23.00
C LYS A 76 4.65 29.66 23.58
N LEU A 77 4.76 29.97 24.88
CA LEU A 77 3.99 30.99 25.56
C LEU A 77 4.57 32.41 25.41
N ASP A 78 5.72 32.57 24.76
CA ASP A 78 6.48 33.83 24.63
C ASP A 78 6.75 34.47 26.03
N LYS A 79 7.14 33.61 27.00
CA LYS A 79 7.44 33.97 28.38
C LYS A 79 8.85 33.52 28.78
N SER A 80 9.38 34.09 29.86
CA SER A 80 10.67 33.62 30.37
C SER A 80 10.51 32.31 31.13
N ALA A 81 11.49 31.38 30.94
CA ALA A 81 11.51 30.10 31.68
C ALA A 81 11.44 30.29 33.21
N SER A 82 12.01 31.40 33.71
CA SER A 82 11.98 31.74 35.15
C SER A 82 10.57 32.07 35.65
N GLU A 83 9.72 32.69 34.82
CA GLU A 83 8.32 32.98 35.17
C GLU A 83 7.51 31.68 35.25
N ILE A 84 7.70 30.77 34.29
CA ILE A 84 7.04 29.47 34.29
C ILE A 84 7.47 28.65 35.52
N ILE A 85 8.75 28.61 35.86
CA ILE A 85 9.25 27.93 37.04
C ILE A 85 8.65 28.52 38.32
N MET A 86 8.58 29.84 38.46
CA MET A 86 7.94 30.46 39.62
C MET A 86 6.44 30.10 39.73
N LYS A 87 5.76 29.95 38.61
CA LYS A 87 4.37 29.56 38.56
C LYS A 87 4.20 28.11 38.99
N LEU A 88 5.02 27.20 38.45
CA LEU A 88 5.07 25.79 38.86
C LEU A 88 5.36 25.63 40.33
N MET A 89 6.27 26.44 40.92
CA MET A 89 6.56 26.44 42.35
C MET A 89 5.35 26.87 43.18
N LYS A 90 4.56 27.84 42.74
CA LYS A 90 3.32 28.24 43.41
C LYS A 90 2.25 27.15 43.38
N MET A 91 2.25 26.30 42.36
CA MET A 91 1.39 25.13 42.23
C MET A 91 1.92 23.88 42.93
N GLY A 92 3.06 24.02 43.65
CA GLY A 92 3.65 22.94 44.47
C GLY A 92 4.55 21.99 43.66
N THR A 93 4.84 22.28 42.41
CA THR A 93 5.69 21.44 41.53
C THR A 93 7.06 22.10 41.35
N MET A 94 8.14 21.46 41.82
CA MET A 94 9.51 21.92 41.56
C MET A 94 9.98 21.38 40.20
N ALA A 95 10.26 22.24 39.25
CA ALA A 95 10.79 21.89 37.94
C ALA A 95 12.00 22.74 37.58
N THR A 96 12.97 22.14 36.92
CA THR A 96 14.13 22.83 36.31
C THR A 96 13.86 23.14 34.86
N ILE A 97 14.67 24.00 34.22
CA ILE A 97 14.45 24.50 32.86
C ILE A 97 14.30 23.36 31.83
N ASN A 98 15.10 22.31 31.96
CA ASN A 98 15.08 21.17 31.02
C ASN A 98 14.27 19.97 31.53
N GLN A 99 13.50 20.14 32.58
CA GLN A 99 12.70 19.06 33.15
C GLN A 99 11.41 18.88 32.38
N GLU A 100 11.06 17.62 32.12
CA GLU A 100 9.77 17.23 31.54
C GLU A 100 8.66 17.47 32.57
N ILE A 101 7.56 18.10 32.13
CA ILE A 101 6.35 18.30 32.91
C ILE A 101 5.19 17.52 32.26
N SER A 102 4.24 17.03 33.07
CA SER A 102 3.07 16.36 32.55
C SER A 102 2.16 17.34 31.79
N PHE A 103 1.43 16.84 30.80
CA PHE A 103 0.48 17.61 30.02
C PHE A 103 -0.53 18.36 30.90
N GLU A 104 -1.07 17.70 31.94
CA GLU A 104 -1.99 18.30 32.90
C GLU A 104 -1.43 19.54 33.61
N ILE A 105 -0.17 19.49 34.06
CA ILE A 105 0.51 20.61 34.69
C ILE A 105 0.81 21.72 33.69
N GLY A 106 1.23 21.33 32.47
CA GLY A 106 1.46 22.26 31.36
C GLY A 106 0.18 23.00 30.95
N SER A 107 -0.92 22.30 30.84
CA SER A 107 -2.25 22.86 30.51
C SER A 107 -2.74 23.85 31.57
N LEU A 108 -2.57 23.53 32.85
CA LEU A 108 -2.89 24.44 33.96
C LEU A 108 -2.07 25.73 33.91
N VAL A 109 -0.79 25.65 33.58
CA VAL A 109 0.07 26.83 33.46
C VAL A 109 -0.29 27.64 32.21
N ALA A 110 -0.58 27.00 31.08
CA ALA A 110 -0.96 27.68 29.85
C ALA A 110 -2.31 28.39 29.96
N SER A 111 -3.30 27.77 30.60
CA SER A 111 -4.62 28.36 30.83
C SER A 111 -4.58 29.65 31.68
N GLU A 112 -3.66 29.76 32.64
CA GLU A 112 -3.45 31.01 33.40
C GLU A 112 -2.85 32.15 32.55
N TYR A 113 -2.20 31.83 31.42
CA TYR A 113 -1.74 32.83 30.45
C TYR A 113 -2.73 33.04 29.29
N GLY A 114 -3.91 32.38 29.33
CA GLY A 114 -4.95 32.49 28.30
C GLY A 114 -4.66 31.68 27.03
N PHE A 115 -3.85 30.62 27.17
CA PHE A 115 -3.56 29.68 26.09
C PHE A 115 -4.15 28.31 26.45
N GLU A 116 -4.72 27.65 25.46
CA GLU A 116 -5.17 26.27 25.57
C GLU A 116 -4.09 25.32 25.03
N LEU A 117 -3.69 24.35 25.82
CA LEU A 117 -2.79 23.29 25.39
C LEU A 117 -3.62 22.12 24.89
N VAL A 118 -3.40 21.73 23.63
CA VAL A 118 -4.02 20.56 23.01
C VAL A 118 -2.95 19.52 22.76
N GLU A 119 -3.21 18.29 23.19
CA GLU A 119 -2.37 17.14 22.86
C GLU A 119 -2.49 16.85 21.37
N GLY A 120 -1.38 16.71 20.65
CA GLY A 120 -1.19 16.80 19.18
C GLY A 120 -2.10 16.01 18.23
N SER A 121 -3.28 15.61 18.62
CA SER A 121 -4.23 14.96 17.72
C SER A 121 -4.97 15.91 16.77
N ALA A 122 -5.12 17.21 17.12
CA ALA A 122 -5.78 18.18 16.24
C ALA A 122 -4.86 18.66 15.11
N ASN A 123 -3.54 18.71 15.35
CA ASN A 123 -2.56 19.04 14.31
C ASN A 123 -2.38 17.91 13.27
N ASP A 124 -2.67 16.68 13.64
CA ASP A 124 -2.54 15.55 12.72
C ASP A 124 -3.58 15.60 11.60
N GLU A 125 -4.79 16.07 11.87
CA GLU A 125 -5.83 16.27 10.86
C GLU A 125 -5.54 17.51 9.98
N GLU A 126 -5.12 18.64 10.55
CA GLU A 126 -4.73 19.83 9.78
C GLU A 126 -3.44 19.60 8.98
N GLU A 127 -2.45 18.85 9.51
CA GLU A 127 -1.26 18.46 8.77
C GLU A 127 -1.58 17.44 7.69
N LEU A 128 -2.52 16.51 7.91
CA LEU A 128 -3.02 15.58 6.90
C LEU A 128 -3.74 16.33 5.78
N GLU A 129 -4.61 17.26 6.10
CA GLU A 129 -5.28 18.13 5.12
C GLU A 129 -4.26 18.98 4.34
N ALA A 130 -3.24 19.52 4.99
CA ALA A 130 -2.17 20.26 4.32
C ALA A 130 -1.28 19.35 3.43
N ILE A 131 -1.05 18.10 3.83
CA ILE A 131 -0.35 17.10 3.05
C ILE A 131 -1.20 16.65 1.87
N ASP A 132 -2.48 16.40 2.08
CA ASP A 132 -3.42 16.05 1.03
C ASP A 132 -3.59 17.20 0.03
N ALA A 133 -3.60 18.45 0.48
CA ALA A 133 -3.56 19.62 -0.40
C ALA A 133 -2.26 19.75 -1.22
N LEU A 134 -1.12 19.26 -0.72
CA LEU A 134 0.14 19.18 -1.49
C LEU A 134 0.12 18.06 -2.53
N ILE A 135 -0.66 17.01 -2.27
CA ILE A 135 -0.87 15.84 -3.13
C ILE A 135 -2.13 16.03 -3.99
N ASP A 136 -2.98 17.02 -3.62
CA ASP A 136 -4.31 17.22 -4.20
C ASP A 136 -4.24 17.19 -5.74
N ILE A 137 -4.89 16.18 -6.27
CA ILE A 137 -4.99 15.95 -7.70
C ILE A 137 -6.14 16.85 -8.13
N GLU A 138 -5.82 18.04 -8.65
CA GLU A 138 -6.80 18.94 -9.25
C GLU A 138 -7.78 18.14 -10.10
N GLU A 139 -9.08 18.33 -9.89
CA GLU A 139 -10.11 17.68 -10.71
C GLU A 139 -9.87 18.04 -12.18
N ASP A 140 -9.85 17.02 -13.03
CA ASP A 140 -9.58 17.21 -14.44
C ASP A 140 -10.75 17.94 -15.10
N LYS A 141 -10.47 19.05 -15.79
CA LYS A 141 -11.46 19.70 -16.65
C LYS A 141 -11.64 18.87 -17.91
N GLU A 142 -12.88 18.70 -18.36
CA GLU A 142 -13.18 17.93 -19.57
C GLU A 142 -12.42 18.42 -20.81
N GLU A 143 -12.10 19.72 -20.87
CA GLU A 143 -11.33 20.33 -21.96
C GLU A 143 -9.87 19.87 -22.05
N ASP A 144 -9.28 19.43 -20.92
CA ASP A 144 -7.89 19.00 -20.83
C ASP A 144 -7.73 17.49 -21.01
N LEU A 145 -8.83 16.75 -21.12
CA LEU A 145 -8.82 15.30 -21.25
C LEU A 145 -8.49 14.86 -22.69
N VAL A 146 -7.44 14.08 -22.83
CA VAL A 146 -6.99 13.50 -24.10
C VAL A 146 -7.13 11.98 -24.07
N LYS A 147 -7.51 11.35 -25.20
CA LYS A 147 -7.54 9.89 -25.34
C LYS A 147 -6.17 9.31 -24.95
N ARG A 148 -6.17 8.32 -24.07
CA ARG A 148 -4.95 7.62 -23.65
C ARG A 148 -4.93 6.17 -24.11
N PRO A 149 -3.75 5.58 -24.31
CA PRO A 149 -3.62 4.16 -24.61
C PRO A 149 -4.26 3.27 -23.55
N PRO A 150 -4.92 2.16 -23.92
CA PRO A 150 -5.42 1.20 -22.96
C PRO A 150 -4.28 0.43 -22.28
N VAL A 151 -4.48 0.13 -21.02
CA VAL A 151 -3.61 -0.75 -20.23
C VAL A 151 -4.35 -2.05 -19.97
N VAL A 152 -3.78 -3.15 -20.40
CA VAL A 152 -4.41 -4.46 -20.44
C VAL A 152 -3.62 -5.45 -19.61
N THR A 153 -4.25 -6.11 -18.64
CA THR A 153 -3.63 -7.22 -17.92
C THR A 153 -3.96 -8.56 -18.58
N VAL A 154 -3.00 -9.50 -18.55
CA VAL A 154 -3.20 -10.86 -19.05
C VAL A 154 -3.22 -11.84 -17.90
N MET A 155 -4.31 -12.55 -17.72
CA MET A 155 -4.59 -13.45 -16.60
C MET A 155 -4.99 -14.85 -17.09
N GLY A 156 -5.03 -15.80 -16.17
CA GLY A 156 -5.46 -17.17 -16.43
C GLY A 156 -4.56 -18.19 -15.74
N HIS A 157 -4.90 -19.47 -15.91
CA HIS A 157 -4.19 -20.57 -15.29
C HIS A 157 -2.75 -20.73 -15.80
N VAL A 158 -1.90 -21.41 -15.02
CA VAL A 158 -0.56 -21.87 -15.47
C VAL A 158 -0.74 -22.76 -16.71
N ASP A 159 0.21 -22.73 -17.62
CA ASP A 159 0.22 -23.50 -18.87
C ASP A 159 -0.91 -23.23 -19.88
N HIS A 160 -1.82 -22.30 -19.64
CA HIS A 160 -2.81 -21.87 -20.63
C HIS A 160 -2.21 -21.00 -21.76
N GLY A 161 -0.92 -20.66 -21.64
CA GLY A 161 -0.14 -20.00 -22.69
C GLY A 161 -0.22 -18.47 -22.67
N LYS A 162 -0.38 -17.84 -21.50
CA LYS A 162 -0.36 -16.37 -21.32
C LYS A 162 0.90 -15.74 -21.90
N THR A 163 2.07 -16.17 -21.42
CA THR A 163 3.38 -15.65 -21.86
C THR A 163 3.61 -15.94 -23.33
N SER A 164 3.19 -17.12 -23.83
CA SER A 164 3.27 -17.46 -25.25
C SER A 164 2.39 -16.56 -26.12
N LEU A 165 1.19 -16.21 -25.63
CA LEU A 165 0.29 -15.25 -26.30
C LEU A 165 0.92 -13.86 -26.35
N LEU A 166 1.48 -13.39 -25.25
CA LEU A 166 2.18 -12.11 -25.21
C LEU A 166 3.44 -12.09 -26.07
N ASP A 167 4.20 -13.17 -26.11
CA ASP A 167 5.34 -13.32 -27.02
C ASP A 167 4.91 -13.24 -28.49
N ALA A 168 3.78 -13.85 -28.83
CA ALA A 168 3.23 -13.79 -30.18
C ALA A 168 2.77 -12.36 -30.54
N ILE A 169 2.16 -11.62 -29.59
CA ILE A 169 1.75 -10.21 -29.73
C ILE A 169 2.98 -9.31 -29.87
N ARG A 170 3.98 -9.47 -29.01
CA ARG A 170 5.23 -8.68 -28.98
C ARG A 170 6.21 -9.04 -30.11
N LYS A 171 6.05 -10.19 -30.72
CA LYS A 171 7.02 -10.83 -31.65
C LYS A 171 8.37 -11.05 -30.95
N THR A 172 8.35 -11.48 -29.70
CA THR A 172 9.50 -11.80 -28.85
C THR A 172 9.53 -13.30 -28.50
N ASN A 173 10.48 -13.72 -27.69
CA ASN A 173 10.59 -15.09 -27.18
C ASN A 173 11.06 -15.06 -25.72
N VAL A 174 10.32 -14.42 -24.85
CA VAL A 174 10.63 -14.26 -23.42
C VAL A 174 10.48 -15.60 -22.69
N THR A 175 9.52 -16.41 -23.10
CA THR A 175 9.23 -17.73 -22.53
C THR A 175 10.48 -18.63 -22.45
N SER A 176 11.39 -18.53 -23.42
CA SER A 176 12.63 -19.34 -23.43
C SER A 176 13.71 -18.85 -22.46
N SER A 177 13.61 -17.61 -21.98
CA SER A 177 14.60 -17.01 -21.08
C SER A 177 14.20 -17.04 -19.61
N GLU A 178 12.93 -17.29 -19.31
CA GLU A 178 12.42 -17.37 -17.94
C GLU A 178 12.80 -18.69 -17.25
N ALA A 179 13.16 -18.61 -15.97
CA ALA A 179 13.52 -19.77 -15.17
C ALA A 179 12.31 -20.71 -15.00
N GLY A 180 12.44 -21.95 -15.49
CA GLY A 180 11.35 -22.93 -15.47
C GLY A 180 10.25 -22.68 -16.51
N GLY A 181 10.42 -21.70 -17.42
CA GLY A 181 9.43 -21.35 -18.45
C GLY A 181 8.14 -20.75 -17.90
N ILE A 182 8.16 -20.22 -16.68
CA ILE A 182 7.00 -19.60 -16.01
C ILE A 182 7.31 -18.14 -15.66
N THR A 183 6.35 -17.27 -15.90
CA THR A 183 6.43 -15.87 -15.49
C THR A 183 6.28 -15.74 -13.97
N GLN A 184 7.25 -15.07 -13.33
CA GLN A 184 7.30 -14.89 -11.88
C GLN A 184 7.34 -13.39 -11.47
N HIS A 185 7.43 -12.48 -12.44
CA HIS A 185 7.42 -11.04 -12.27
C HIS A 185 6.29 -10.39 -13.07
N ILE A 186 5.87 -9.18 -12.66
CA ILE A 186 4.93 -8.41 -13.48
C ILE A 186 5.73 -7.66 -14.55
N GLY A 187 5.59 -8.09 -15.79
CA GLY A 187 6.22 -7.43 -16.95
C GLY A 187 5.29 -6.42 -17.60
N ALA A 188 5.77 -5.20 -17.86
CA ALA A 188 5.04 -4.23 -18.66
C ALA A 188 5.64 -4.10 -20.06
N SER A 189 4.80 -4.07 -21.09
CA SER A 189 5.25 -3.94 -22.47
C SER A 189 4.32 -3.10 -23.32
N GLU A 190 4.89 -2.37 -24.27
CA GLU A 190 4.17 -1.51 -25.19
C GLU A 190 4.16 -2.13 -26.59
N VAL A 191 2.98 -2.25 -27.18
CA VAL A 191 2.77 -2.79 -28.52
C VAL A 191 1.98 -1.77 -29.36
N MET A 192 2.33 -1.65 -30.64
CA MET A 192 1.59 -0.83 -31.60
C MET A 192 0.63 -1.71 -32.37
N VAL A 193 -0.66 -1.41 -32.31
CA VAL A 193 -1.74 -2.13 -33.00
C VAL A 193 -2.49 -1.12 -33.87
N ASN A 194 -2.52 -1.34 -35.16
CA ASN A 194 -3.20 -0.45 -36.15
C ASN A 194 -2.84 1.04 -36.01
N GLY A 195 -1.62 1.36 -35.51
CA GLY A 195 -1.16 2.74 -35.28
C GLY A 195 -1.50 3.29 -33.89
N GLU A 196 -2.26 2.59 -33.07
CA GLU A 196 -2.54 2.92 -31.68
C GLU A 196 -1.63 2.13 -30.72
N LYS A 197 -1.26 2.75 -29.61
CA LYS A 197 -0.43 2.13 -28.56
C LYS A 197 -1.33 1.36 -27.60
N VAL A 198 -0.94 0.14 -27.26
CA VAL A 198 -1.55 -0.68 -26.21
C VAL A 198 -0.47 -1.11 -25.24
N VAL A 199 -0.74 -1.03 -23.93
CA VAL A 199 0.19 -1.45 -22.89
C VAL A 199 -0.31 -2.75 -22.26
N PHE A 200 0.52 -3.78 -22.29
CA PHE A 200 0.21 -5.09 -21.70
C PHE A 200 0.99 -5.27 -20.40
N LEU A 201 0.28 -5.71 -19.36
CA LEU A 201 0.86 -6.20 -18.11
C LEU A 201 0.77 -7.73 -18.07
N ASP A 202 1.91 -8.39 -18.05
CA ASP A 202 2.02 -9.84 -17.87
C ASP A 202 1.97 -10.16 -16.38
N THR A 203 1.04 -11.01 -15.96
CA THR A 203 0.91 -11.41 -14.56
C THR A 203 1.20 -12.90 -14.37
N PRO A 204 1.91 -13.30 -13.29
CA PRO A 204 2.18 -14.70 -12.99
C PRO A 204 0.90 -15.50 -12.82
N GLY A 205 0.84 -16.70 -13.40
CA GLY A 205 -0.35 -17.57 -13.34
C GLY A 205 -0.42 -18.43 -12.08
N HIS A 206 0.70 -18.63 -11.37
CA HIS A 206 0.76 -19.52 -10.22
C HIS A 206 0.04 -18.97 -8.99
N GLU A 207 -0.60 -19.86 -8.22
CA GLU A 207 -1.37 -19.54 -7.00
C GLU A 207 -0.58 -18.67 -5.99
N ALA A 208 0.70 -18.93 -5.83
CA ALA A 208 1.57 -18.14 -4.95
C ALA A 208 1.55 -16.62 -5.22
N PHE A 209 1.21 -16.20 -6.44
CA PHE A 209 1.25 -14.80 -6.89
C PHE A 209 -0.14 -14.13 -6.96
N THR A 210 -1.08 -14.55 -6.10
CA THR A 210 -2.43 -13.97 -6.03
C THR A 210 -2.43 -12.46 -5.86
N SER A 211 -1.56 -11.92 -4.97
CA SER A 211 -1.44 -10.48 -4.75
C SER A 211 -0.98 -9.71 -6.00
N MET A 212 -0.14 -10.31 -6.83
CA MET A 212 0.30 -9.72 -8.11
C MET A 212 -0.83 -9.69 -9.14
N ARG A 213 -1.69 -10.74 -9.20
CA ARG A 213 -2.87 -10.76 -10.08
C ARG A 213 -3.90 -9.71 -9.66
N ALA A 214 -4.21 -9.62 -8.37
CA ALA A 214 -5.11 -8.60 -7.83
C ALA A 214 -4.64 -7.17 -8.19
N ARG A 215 -3.35 -6.90 -7.98
CA ARG A 215 -2.72 -5.62 -8.37
C ARG A 215 -2.80 -5.38 -9.87
N GLY A 216 -2.49 -6.40 -10.68
CA GLY A 216 -2.62 -6.32 -12.14
C GLY A 216 -4.00 -5.88 -12.57
N ALA A 217 -5.08 -6.45 -11.99
CA ALA A 217 -6.45 -6.05 -12.27
C ALA A 217 -6.75 -4.60 -11.84
N GLN A 218 -6.33 -4.20 -10.64
CA GLN A 218 -6.63 -2.88 -10.08
C GLN A 218 -5.99 -1.70 -10.82
N VAL A 219 -4.85 -1.92 -11.47
CA VAL A 219 -4.11 -0.84 -12.15
C VAL A 219 -4.38 -0.76 -13.64
N THR A 220 -5.19 -1.69 -14.21
CA THR A 220 -5.47 -1.81 -15.64
C THR A 220 -6.91 -1.41 -15.98
N ASP A 221 -7.13 -1.11 -17.25
CA ASP A 221 -8.43 -0.68 -17.78
C ASP A 221 -9.30 -1.87 -18.19
N MET A 222 -8.66 -2.99 -18.58
CA MET A 222 -9.32 -4.23 -18.98
C MET A 222 -8.42 -5.43 -18.76
N ALA A 223 -9.01 -6.63 -18.75
CA ALA A 223 -8.28 -7.87 -18.56
C ALA A 223 -8.53 -8.85 -19.72
N ILE A 224 -7.48 -9.53 -20.16
CA ILE A 224 -7.56 -10.67 -21.06
C ILE A 224 -7.44 -11.95 -20.25
N LEU A 225 -8.49 -12.74 -20.21
CA LEU A 225 -8.52 -14.05 -19.59
C LEU A 225 -8.11 -15.11 -20.61
N VAL A 226 -6.97 -15.74 -20.42
CA VAL A 226 -6.49 -16.81 -21.31
C VAL A 226 -6.93 -18.16 -20.77
N VAL A 227 -7.73 -18.88 -21.57
CA VAL A 227 -8.23 -20.23 -21.27
C VAL A 227 -7.80 -21.18 -22.37
N ALA A 228 -7.21 -22.31 -22.00
CA ALA A 228 -6.82 -23.32 -22.98
C ALA A 228 -8.06 -24.12 -23.43
N ALA A 229 -8.23 -24.29 -24.75
CA ALA A 229 -9.38 -24.96 -25.35
C ALA A 229 -9.43 -26.48 -25.06
N ASP A 230 -8.28 -27.07 -24.70
CA ASP A 230 -8.12 -28.49 -24.33
C ASP A 230 -8.39 -28.75 -22.85
N ASP A 231 -8.03 -27.83 -21.97
CA ASP A 231 -8.10 -27.99 -20.51
C ASP A 231 -9.41 -27.43 -19.91
N GLY A 232 -9.93 -26.31 -20.45
CA GLY A 232 -11.13 -25.61 -19.92
C GLY A 232 -10.83 -24.70 -18.73
N ILE A 233 -11.85 -24.46 -17.88
CA ILE A 233 -11.73 -23.59 -16.71
C ILE A 233 -11.08 -24.34 -15.54
N MET A 234 -10.00 -23.76 -15.03
CA MET A 234 -9.22 -24.27 -13.91
C MET A 234 -9.36 -23.36 -12.67
N PRO A 235 -9.01 -23.81 -11.44
CA PRO A 235 -9.21 -23.01 -10.22
C PRO A 235 -8.60 -21.60 -10.28
N GLN A 236 -7.41 -21.45 -10.85
CA GLN A 236 -6.75 -20.14 -11.01
C GLN A 236 -7.43 -19.27 -12.09
N THR A 237 -8.18 -19.88 -13.02
CA THR A 237 -9.04 -19.16 -13.98
C THR A 237 -10.22 -18.53 -13.25
N VAL A 238 -10.85 -19.27 -12.33
CA VAL A 238 -11.94 -18.76 -11.47
C VAL A 238 -11.44 -17.63 -10.58
N GLU A 239 -10.27 -17.77 -9.99
CA GLU A 239 -9.60 -16.72 -9.21
C GLU A 239 -9.38 -15.45 -10.06
N ALA A 240 -8.86 -15.59 -11.28
CA ALA A 240 -8.65 -14.47 -12.19
C ALA A 240 -9.97 -13.74 -12.56
N ILE A 241 -11.06 -14.50 -12.77
CA ILE A 241 -12.40 -13.95 -13.00
C ILE A 241 -12.85 -13.13 -11.78
N ASN A 242 -12.65 -13.66 -10.57
CA ASN A 242 -13.02 -12.95 -9.35
C ASN A 242 -12.21 -11.66 -9.15
N HIS A 243 -10.92 -11.66 -9.45
CA HIS A 243 -10.08 -10.45 -9.40
C HIS A 243 -10.55 -9.39 -10.42
N ALA A 244 -10.85 -9.78 -11.65
CA ALA A 244 -11.37 -8.86 -12.66
C ALA A 244 -12.74 -8.27 -12.24
N LYS A 245 -13.65 -9.11 -11.72
CA LYS A 245 -14.95 -8.67 -11.18
C LYS A 245 -14.79 -7.72 -9.98
N ALA A 246 -13.87 -8.03 -9.05
CA ALA A 246 -13.62 -7.19 -7.88
C ALA A 246 -13.00 -5.82 -8.26
N ALA A 247 -12.19 -5.80 -9.30
CA ALA A 247 -11.63 -4.56 -9.86
C ALA A 247 -12.61 -3.81 -10.78
N ASN A 248 -13.77 -4.41 -11.10
CA ASN A 248 -14.77 -3.86 -12.02
C ASN A 248 -14.20 -3.50 -13.40
N VAL A 249 -13.32 -4.34 -13.93
CA VAL A 249 -12.71 -4.14 -15.26
C VAL A 249 -13.35 -5.05 -16.30
N PRO A 250 -13.57 -4.55 -17.55
CA PRO A 250 -14.08 -5.36 -18.65
C PRO A 250 -13.16 -6.55 -18.94
N LEU A 251 -13.78 -7.70 -19.27
CA LEU A 251 -13.09 -8.95 -19.49
C LEU A 251 -13.23 -9.41 -20.94
N ILE A 252 -12.10 -9.67 -21.60
CA ILE A 252 -12.03 -10.33 -22.90
C ILE A 252 -11.47 -11.72 -22.70
N VAL A 253 -12.10 -12.75 -23.26
CA VAL A 253 -11.63 -14.13 -23.14
C VAL A 253 -10.89 -14.54 -24.40
N ALA A 254 -9.63 -14.93 -24.26
CA ALA A 254 -8.83 -15.54 -25.30
C ALA A 254 -8.82 -17.07 -25.13
N ILE A 255 -9.57 -17.78 -25.95
CA ILE A 255 -9.59 -19.26 -25.94
C ILE A 255 -8.39 -19.75 -26.75
N ASN A 256 -7.31 -20.08 -26.04
CA ASN A 256 -6.02 -20.44 -26.63
C ASN A 256 -5.89 -21.94 -26.93
N LYS A 257 -4.84 -22.30 -27.69
CA LYS A 257 -4.51 -23.68 -28.08
C LYS A 257 -5.57 -24.34 -28.97
N ILE A 258 -6.27 -23.57 -29.81
CA ILE A 258 -7.26 -24.14 -30.75
C ILE A 258 -6.65 -25.09 -31.79
N ASP A 259 -5.33 -25.07 -31.94
CA ASP A 259 -4.54 -25.94 -32.81
C ASP A 259 -4.33 -27.36 -32.28
N LYS A 260 -4.63 -27.60 -31.00
CA LYS A 260 -4.47 -28.92 -30.39
C LYS A 260 -5.60 -29.88 -30.76
N PRO A 261 -5.28 -31.20 -30.96
CA PRO A 261 -6.32 -32.21 -31.09
C PRO A 261 -7.10 -32.32 -29.77
N GLY A 262 -8.42 -32.18 -29.84
CA GLY A 262 -9.29 -32.18 -28.65
C GLY A 262 -9.68 -30.78 -28.15
N ALA A 263 -9.18 -29.71 -28.78
CA ALA A 263 -9.64 -28.35 -28.50
C ALA A 263 -11.15 -28.21 -28.74
N ASN A 264 -11.88 -27.73 -27.72
CA ASN A 264 -13.32 -27.52 -27.79
C ASN A 264 -13.70 -26.13 -27.25
N PRO A 265 -13.70 -25.10 -28.10
CA PRO A 265 -14.06 -23.74 -27.69
C PRO A 265 -15.49 -23.62 -27.13
N ASP A 266 -16.44 -24.40 -27.65
CA ASP A 266 -17.83 -24.32 -27.20
C ASP A 266 -18.02 -24.85 -25.78
N ARG A 267 -17.26 -25.88 -25.40
CA ARG A 267 -17.20 -26.34 -24.00
C ARG A 267 -16.69 -25.22 -23.08
N VAL A 268 -15.63 -24.51 -23.47
CA VAL A 268 -15.08 -23.40 -22.68
C VAL A 268 -16.12 -22.28 -22.51
N LYS A 269 -16.87 -21.94 -23.59
CA LYS A 269 -17.95 -20.95 -23.51
C LYS A 269 -19.05 -21.38 -22.55
N GLN A 270 -19.39 -22.67 -22.50
CA GLN A 270 -20.37 -23.20 -21.57
C GLN A 270 -19.87 -23.12 -20.11
N GLU A 271 -18.63 -23.52 -19.85
CA GLU A 271 -18.01 -23.43 -18.53
C GLU A 271 -17.88 -21.97 -18.04
N LEU A 272 -17.65 -21.00 -18.96
CA LEU A 272 -17.67 -19.56 -18.65
C LEU A 272 -19.07 -19.08 -18.23
N ALA A 273 -20.10 -19.53 -18.93
CA ALA A 273 -21.48 -19.20 -18.58
C ALA A 273 -21.85 -19.73 -17.18
N ASP A 274 -21.36 -20.93 -16.80
CA ASP A 274 -21.53 -21.50 -15.45
C ASP A 274 -20.85 -20.65 -14.36
N GLN A 275 -19.79 -19.89 -14.71
CA GLN A 275 -19.13 -18.91 -13.84
C GLN A 275 -19.78 -17.50 -13.87
N GLY A 276 -20.93 -17.38 -14.55
CA GLY A 276 -21.65 -16.11 -14.67
C GLY A 276 -21.01 -15.12 -15.66
N LEU A 277 -20.29 -15.64 -16.67
CA LEU A 277 -19.73 -14.89 -17.79
C LEU A 277 -20.43 -15.31 -19.07
N LEU A 278 -21.53 -14.64 -19.41
CA LEU A 278 -22.27 -14.95 -20.61
C LEU A 278 -21.57 -14.35 -21.84
N VAL A 279 -21.26 -15.19 -22.81
CA VAL A 279 -20.56 -14.79 -24.02
C VAL A 279 -21.48 -14.02 -24.99
N GLU A 280 -20.90 -13.14 -25.81
CA GLU A 280 -21.61 -12.31 -26.78
C GLU A 280 -22.43 -13.16 -27.78
N ASP A 281 -21.88 -14.29 -28.25
CA ASP A 281 -22.57 -15.24 -29.14
C ASP A 281 -23.92 -15.75 -28.57
N TRP A 282 -24.08 -15.73 -27.25
CA TRP A 282 -25.30 -16.18 -26.54
C TRP A 282 -26.10 -15.02 -25.91
N GLY A 283 -25.80 -13.78 -26.36
CA GLY A 283 -26.50 -12.56 -25.93
C GLY A 283 -25.99 -11.97 -24.61
N GLY A 284 -24.75 -12.27 -24.23
CA GLY A 284 -24.06 -11.66 -23.11
C GLY A 284 -23.11 -10.54 -23.51
N ASP A 285 -22.31 -10.08 -22.56
CA ASP A 285 -21.39 -8.93 -22.70
C ASP A 285 -19.92 -9.34 -22.83
N VAL A 286 -19.59 -10.64 -22.73
CA VAL A 286 -18.22 -11.12 -22.71
C VAL A 286 -17.76 -11.50 -24.13
N ILE A 287 -16.76 -10.80 -24.62
CA ILE A 287 -16.14 -11.08 -25.91
C ILE A 287 -15.21 -12.29 -25.80
N CYS A 288 -15.43 -13.31 -26.63
CA CYS A 288 -14.62 -14.51 -26.71
C CYS A 288 -13.93 -14.63 -28.07
N VAL A 289 -12.61 -14.69 -28.07
CA VAL A 289 -11.81 -14.82 -29.29
C VAL A 289 -11.02 -16.13 -29.27
N PRO A 290 -11.26 -17.06 -30.21
CA PRO A 290 -10.45 -18.25 -30.37
C PRO A 290 -9.07 -17.87 -30.97
N VAL A 291 -7.99 -18.32 -30.31
CA VAL A 291 -6.61 -17.99 -30.71
C VAL A 291 -5.69 -19.22 -30.66
N SER A 292 -4.63 -19.18 -31.46
CA SER A 292 -3.47 -20.05 -31.31
C SER A 292 -2.20 -19.20 -31.19
N ALA A 293 -1.67 -19.07 -29.98
CA ALA A 293 -0.40 -18.37 -29.76
C ALA A 293 0.74 -19.01 -30.55
N LEU A 294 0.76 -20.34 -30.69
CA LEU A 294 1.79 -21.10 -31.40
C LEU A 294 1.76 -20.84 -32.91
N LYS A 295 0.57 -20.89 -33.53
CA LYS A 295 0.38 -20.65 -34.97
C LYS A 295 0.18 -19.18 -35.33
N ARG A 296 0.01 -18.32 -34.33
CA ARG A 296 -0.31 -16.89 -34.45
C ARG A 296 -1.64 -16.65 -35.18
N GLU A 297 -2.61 -17.52 -34.98
CA GLU A 297 -3.97 -17.40 -35.52
C GLU A 297 -4.87 -16.67 -34.51
N GLY A 298 -5.76 -15.77 -34.99
CA GLY A 298 -6.74 -15.04 -34.17
C GLY A 298 -6.17 -13.89 -33.33
N ILE A 299 -4.84 -13.63 -33.36
CA ILE A 299 -4.20 -12.61 -32.55
C ILE A 299 -4.61 -11.21 -32.99
N ASP A 300 -4.65 -10.95 -34.29
CA ASP A 300 -5.04 -9.66 -34.84
C ASP A 300 -6.51 -9.33 -34.46
N THR A 301 -7.40 -10.31 -34.53
CA THR A 301 -8.79 -10.18 -34.08
C THR A 301 -8.87 -9.87 -32.58
N LEU A 302 -8.08 -10.55 -31.74
CA LEU A 302 -8.03 -10.27 -30.31
C LEU A 302 -7.59 -8.81 -30.04
N LEU A 303 -6.59 -8.34 -30.76
CA LEU A 303 -6.09 -6.97 -30.62
C LEU A 303 -7.11 -5.92 -31.12
N GLU A 304 -7.87 -6.23 -32.17
CA GLU A 304 -8.98 -5.39 -32.63
C GLU A 304 -10.08 -5.30 -31.58
N MET A 305 -10.43 -6.41 -30.91
CA MET A 305 -11.41 -6.41 -29.81
C MET A 305 -10.92 -5.60 -28.61
N VAL A 306 -9.62 -5.67 -28.30
CA VAL A 306 -9.01 -4.82 -27.24
C VAL A 306 -9.18 -3.33 -27.56
N LEU A 307 -8.93 -2.92 -28.81
CA LEU A 307 -9.12 -1.52 -29.21
C LEU A 307 -10.59 -1.11 -29.20
N LEU A 308 -11.50 -2.01 -29.60
CA LEU A 308 -12.94 -1.77 -29.58
C LEU A 308 -13.45 -1.53 -28.16
N VAL A 309 -13.08 -2.39 -27.21
CA VAL A 309 -13.45 -2.21 -25.80
C VAL A 309 -12.84 -0.92 -25.24
N ALA A 310 -11.59 -0.61 -25.57
CA ALA A 310 -10.95 0.64 -25.15
C ALA A 310 -11.66 1.90 -25.67
N GLU A 311 -12.27 1.82 -26.86
CA GLU A 311 -13.07 2.90 -27.43
C GLU A 311 -14.43 3.03 -26.73
N MET A 312 -15.06 1.91 -26.37
CA MET A 312 -16.32 1.89 -25.60
C MET A 312 -16.15 2.46 -24.19
N GLU A 313 -15.01 2.20 -23.55
CA GLU A 313 -14.68 2.72 -22.21
C GLU A 313 -14.24 4.20 -22.22
N GLU A 314 -14.13 4.83 -23.37
CA GLU A 314 -13.74 6.25 -23.54
C GLU A 314 -12.52 6.67 -22.70
N LEU A 315 -11.44 5.88 -22.72
CA LEU A 315 -10.26 6.08 -21.88
C LEU A 315 -9.60 7.45 -22.14
N LYS A 316 -9.67 8.32 -21.14
CA LYS A 316 -9.14 9.69 -21.20
C LYS A 316 -8.21 9.96 -19.99
N ALA A 317 -7.26 10.85 -20.16
CA ALA A 317 -6.43 11.38 -19.06
C ALA A 317 -5.93 12.78 -19.39
N ASN A 318 -5.65 13.58 -18.38
CA ASN A 318 -5.05 14.90 -18.54
C ASN A 318 -3.51 14.77 -18.53
N PRO A 319 -2.80 15.03 -19.66
CA PRO A 319 -1.34 14.96 -19.68
C PRO A 319 -0.65 16.19 -19.07
N ASN A 320 -1.36 17.29 -18.86
CA ASN A 320 -0.77 18.58 -18.46
C ASN A 320 -0.63 18.74 -16.95
N LYS A 321 -1.23 17.85 -16.17
CA LYS A 321 -1.10 17.86 -14.69
C LYS A 321 0.17 17.16 -14.19
N ARG A 322 0.41 17.26 -12.88
CA ARG A 322 1.46 16.49 -12.21
C ARG A 322 1.22 15.00 -12.39
N ALA A 323 2.30 14.24 -12.52
CA ALA A 323 2.19 12.81 -12.74
C ALA A 323 1.60 12.10 -11.53
N VAL A 324 0.63 11.24 -11.82
CA VAL A 324 0.06 10.28 -10.88
C VAL A 324 0.17 8.90 -11.52
N GLY A 325 0.57 7.93 -10.75
CA GLY A 325 0.72 6.57 -11.22
C GLY A 325 0.75 5.57 -10.08
N THR A 326 1.01 4.31 -10.42
CA THR A 326 1.07 3.22 -9.44
C THR A 326 2.34 2.40 -9.64
N VAL A 327 2.96 1.98 -8.55
CA VAL A 327 4.11 1.06 -8.57
C VAL A 327 3.62 -0.33 -8.97
N ILE A 328 4.08 -0.81 -10.11
CA ILE A 328 3.83 -2.18 -10.56
C ILE A 328 4.72 -3.14 -9.77
N GLU A 329 6.02 -2.86 -9.76
CA GLU A 329 7.05 -3.68 -9.14
C GLU A 329 8.22 -2.82 -8.66
N ALA A 330 8.92 -3.26 -7.62
CA ALA A 330 10.08 -2.56 -7.10
C ALA A 330 11.19 -3.53 -6.70
N GLN A 331 12.44 -3.12 -6.95
CA GLN A 331 13.63 -3.93 -6.72
C GLN A 331 14.80 -3.09 -6.18
N LEU A 332 15.76 -3.76 -5.57
CA LEU A 332 17.02 -3.16 -5.13
C LEU A 332 18.17 -3.64 -6.01
N ASP A 333 18.60 -2.78 -6.93
CA ASP A 333 19.74 -3.06 -7.79
C ASP A 333 21.05 -2.67 -7.09
N LYS A 334 22.07 -3.55 -7.16
CA LYS A 334 23.37 -3.34 -6.49
C LYS A 334 24.12 -2.09 -6.96
N GLY A 335 23.90 -1.65 -8.21
CA GLY A 335 24.61 -0.52 -8.82
C GLY A 335 23.75 0.73 -8.92
N ARG A 336 22.46 0.57 -9.10
CA ARG A 336 21.50 1.65 -9.35
C ARG A 336 20.70 2.06 -8.11
N GLY A 337 20.73 1.26 -7.02
CA GLY A 337 19.95 1.46 -5.81
C GLY A 337 18.49 1.04 -5.98
N PRO A 338 17.55 1.68 -5.26
CA PRO A 338 16.12 1.41 -5.42
C PRO A 338 15.64 1.74 -6.82
N VAL A 339 14.97 0.79 -7.45
CA VAL A 339 14.37 0.89 -8.79
C VAL A 339 12.90 0.51 -8.68
N ALA A 340 12.01 1.34 -9.17
CA ALA A 340 10.59 1.04 -9.21
C ALA A 340 10.06 1.12 -10.65
N THR A 341 9.31 0.12 -11.08
CA THR A 341 8.54 0.17 -12.31
C THR A 341 7.18 0.80 -12.01
N VAL A 342 6.93 1.94 -12.60
CA VAL A 342 5.72 2.74 -12.38
C VAL A 342 4.91 2.84 -13.65
N LEU A 343 3.62 2.59 -13.54
CA LEU A 343 2.64 2.90 -14.58
C LEU A 343 2.11 4.31 -14.32
N VAL A 344 2.37 5.23 -15.23
CA VAL A 344 1.80 6.58 -15.18
C VAL A 344 0.34 6.50 -15.65
N GLN A 345 -0.60 6.86 -14.78
CA GLN A 345 -2.04 6.82 -15.08
C GLN A 345 -2.56 8.18 -15.54
N GLY A 346 -2.06 9.26 -14.96
CA GLY A 346 -2.41 10.63 -15.32
C GLY A 346 -1.23 11.58 -15.21
N GLY A 347 -1.33 12.73 -15.85
CA GLY A 347 -0.25 13.71 -15.86
C GLY A 347 0.96 13.28 -16.68
N THR A 348 2.05 14.01 -16.56
CA THR A 348 3.31 13.72 -17.24
C THR A 348 4.47 13.72 -16.26
N LEU A 349 5.17 12.60 -16.15
CA LEU A 349 6.37 12.45 -15.33
C LEU A 349 7.61 12.84 -16.13
N ARG A 350 8.49 13.64 -15.52
CA ARG A 350 9.72 14.11 -16.14
C ARG A 350 10.94 13.79 -15.28
N VAL A 351 12.09 13.64 -15.94
CA VAL A 351 13.36 13.54 -15.23
C VAL A 351 13.62 14.84 -14.48
N GLY A 352 13.86 14.72 -13.18
CA GLY A 352 14.04 15.86 -12.28
C GLY A 352 12.84 16.14 -11.38
N ASP A 353 11.68 15.53 -11.61
CA ASP A 353 10.51 15.73 -10.77
C ASP A 353 10.72 15.10 -9.39
N PRO A 354 10.36 15.81 -8.31
CA PRO A 354 10.25 15.21 -6.99
C PRO A 354 9.00 14.33 -6.94
N ILE A 355 9.15 13.12 -6.40
CA ILE A 355 8.07 12.13 -6.31
C ILE A 355 7.98 11.52 -4.91
N VAL A 356 6.77 11.09 -4.56
CA VAL A 356 6.48 10.25 -3.41
C VAL A 356 5.87 8.95 -3.92
N ALA A 357 6.35 7.82 -3.41
CA ALA A 357 5.84 6.49 -3.72
C ALA A 357 5.61 5.74 -2.39
N GLY A 358 4.36 5.68 -1.93
CA GLY A 358 4.06 5.16 -0.61
C GLY A 358 4.81 5.92 0.49
N VAL A 359 5.69 5.23 1.21
CA VAL A 359 6.58 5.79 2.25
C VAL A 359 7.94 6.25 1.70
N ALA A 360 8.25 5.93 0.44
CA ALA A 360 9.51 6.34 -0.20
C ALA A 360 9.37 7.70 -0.87
N SER A 361 10.36 8.55 -0.76
CA SER A 361 10.46 9.82 -1.48
C SER A 361 11.71 9.85 -2.34
N GLY A 362 11.74 10.73 -3.32
CA GLY A 362 12.94 10.89 -4.12
C GLY A 362 12.77 11.87 -5.28
N LYS A 363 13.84 12.00 -6.04
CA LYS A 363 13.84 12.76 -7.28
C LYS A 363 14.16 11.86 -8.45
N VAL A 364 13.35 11.92 -9.49
CA VAL A 364 13.55 11.13 -10.71
C VAL A 364 14.91 11.46 -11.34
N ARG A 365 15.90 10.60 -11.14
CA ARG A 365 17.24 10.77 -11.73
C ARG A 365 17.29 10.29 -13.18
N ALA A 366 16.61 9.20 -13.47
CA ALA A 366 16.48 8.65 -14.81
C ALA A 366 15.21 7.82 -14.91
N MET A 367 14.66 7.74 -16.12
CA MET A 367 13.56 6.85 -16.48
C MET A 367 14.01 5.96 -17.64
N ILE A 368 13.63 4.68 -17.59
CA ILE A 368 13.93 3.68 -18.60
C ILE A 368 12.60 3.07 -19.04
N ASN A 369 12.36 3.02 -20.34
CA ASN A 369 11.13 2.39 -20.87
C ASN A 369 11.26 0.86 -20.95
N SER A 370 10.14 0.18 -21.28
CA SER A 370 10.07 -1.28 -21.46
C SER A 370 11.07 -1.86 -22.49
N LYS A 371 11.66 -1.02 -23.35
CA LYS A 371 12.68 -1.40 -24.34
C LYS A 371 14.11 -1.16 -23.85
N GLY A 372 14.33 -0.84 -22.57
CA GLY A 372 15.63 -0.57 -21.98
C GLY A 372 16.24 0.79 -22.38
N LYS A 373 15.50 1.68 -23.05
CA LYS A 373 15.99 3.00 -23.47
C LYS A 373 15.67 4.07 -22.43
N ARG A 374 16.62 4.98 -22.19
CA ARG A 374 16.40 6.15 -21.34
C ARG A 374 15.43 7.12 -22.01
N VAL A 375 14.40 7.53 -21.26
CA VAL A 375 13.41 8.53 -21.68
C VAL A 375 13.42 9.71 -20.71
N LYS A 376 13.11 10.90 -21.21
CA LYS A 376 13.08 12.12 -20.39
C LYS A 376 11.68 12.45 -19.89
N VAL A 377 10.68 11.93 -20.55
CA VAL A 377 9.26 12.24 -20.33
C VAL A 377 8.44 10.95 -20.46
N ALA A 378 7.52 10.74 -19.55
CA ALA A 378 6.55 9.65 -19.57
C ALA A 378 5.15 10.23 -19.35
N GLY A 379 4.28 10.10 -20.36
CA GLY A 379 2.87 10.53 -20.29
C GLY A 379 1.94 9.43 -19.80
N PRO A 380 0.63 9.67 -19.79
CA PRO A 380 -0.37 8.69 -19.39
C PRO A 380 -0.24 7.34 -20.11
N SER A 381 -0.60 6.26 -19.43
CA SER A 381 -0.49 4.88 -19.91
C SER A 381 0.92 4.53 -20.40
N THR A 382 1.95 4.97 -19.68
CA THR A 382 3.34 4.61 -19.97
C THR A 382 3.97 3.95 -18.75
N ALA A 383 4.53 2.75 -18.94
CA ALA A 383 5.28 2.05 -17.91
C ALA A 383 6.76 2.42 -18.01
N VAL A 384 7.35 2.89 -16.92
CA VAL A 384 8.76 3.28 -16.85
C VAL A 384 9.41 2.80 -15.57
N GLU A 385 10.65 2.33 -15.68
CA GLU A 385 11.52 2.13 -14.51
C GLU A 385 12.05 3.49 -14.05
N ILE A 386 11.86 3.81 -12.78
CA ILE A 386 12.30 5.04 -12.15
C ILE A 386 13.49 4.76 -11.25
N LEU A 387 14.50 5.62 -11.35
CA LEU A 387 15.70 5.64 -10.52
C LEU A 387 15.73 6.92 -9.69
N GLY A 388 16.08 6.80 -8.41
CA GLY A 388 16.30 7.99 -7.55
C GLY A 388 15.41 8.07 -6.32
N LEU A 389 14.66 7.01 -6.00
CA LEU A 389 13.96 6.87 -4.73
C LEU A 389 14.93 6.64 -3.57
N SER A 390 14.55 7.04 -2.36
CA SER A 390 15.31 6.83 -1.12
C SER A 390 15.29 5.37 -0.68
N GLU A 391 14.14 4.72 -0.83
CA GLU A 391 13.88 3.36 -0.41
C GLU A 391 13.10 2.61 -1.50
N VAL A 392 12.97 1.28 -1.35
CA VAL A 392 12.19 0.44 -2.25
C VAL A 392 10.71 0.56 -1.86
N PRO A 393 9.84 1.15 -2.70
CA PRO A 393 8.41 1.25 -2.41
C PRO A 393 7.73 -0.12 -2.47
N GLN A 394 6.52 -0.20 -1.94
CA GLN A 394 5.70 -1.40 -2.09
C GLN A 394 5.03 -1.43 -3.46
N GLY A 395 4.86 -2.63 -4.00
CA GLY A 395 4.06 -2.77 -5.20
C GLY A 395 2.58 -2.45 -4.91
N GLY A 396 1.98 -1.63 -5.75
CA GLY A 396 0.64 -1.08 -5.55
C GLY A 396 0.64 0.31 -4.93
N ASP A 397 1.78 0.80 -4.41
CA ASP A 397 1.86 2.16 -3.88
C ASP A 397 1.54 3.19 -4.96
N GLN A 398 0.78 4.20 -4.58
CA GLN A 398 0.53 5.35 -5.43
C GLN A 398 1.79 6.21 -5.54
N VAL A 399 2.14 6.59 -6.75
CA VAL A 399 3.23 7.53 -7.07
C VAL A 399 2.64 8.86 -7.45
N VAL A 400 3.05 9.92 -6.75
CA VAL A 400 2.60 11.28 -7.04
C VAL A 400 3.79 12.21 -7.19
N ALA A 401 3.80 13.01 -8.25
CA ALA A 401 4.76 14.08 -8.41
C ALA A 401 4.33 15.30 -7.59
N VAL A 402 5.22 15.80 -6.74
CA VAL A 402 4.98 16.91 -5.82
C VAL A 402 5.75 18.18 -6.25
N PRO A 403 5.41 19.37 -5.71
CA PRO A 403 6.02 20.63 -6.20
C PRO A 403 7.53 20.75 -5.94
N ASN A 404 8.01 20.19 -4.84
CA ASN A 404 9.42 20.33 -4.43
C ASN A 404 9.90 19.15 -3.58
N ASP A 405 11.22 18.99 -3.47
CA ASP A 405 11.85 17.90 -2.71
C ASP A 405 11.53 17.96 -1.20
N LYS A 406 11.25 19.15 -0.66
CA LYS A 406 10.91 19.32 0.76
C LYS A 406 9.53 18.75 1.05
N ALA A 407 8.54 19.01 0.18
CA ALA A 407 7.22 18.43 0.27
C ALA A 407 7.27 16.89 0.15
N ALA A 408 8.08 16.37 -0.78
CA ALA A 408 8.25 14.93 -0.94
C ALA A 408 8.73 14.24 0.35
N ARG A 409 9.72 14.84 1.03
CA ARG A 409 10.25 14.29 2.28
C ARG A 409 9.23 14.36 3.41
N LEU A 410 8.56 15.50 3.57
CA LEU A 410 7.56 15.70 4.62
C LEU A 410 6.44 14.65 4.53
N VAL A 411 5.89 14.47 3.33
CA VAL A 411 4.85 13.47 3.06
C VAL A 411 5.33 12.05 3.37
N ALA A 412 6.54 11.70 2.91
CA ALA A 412 7.10 10.37 3.14
C ALA A 412 7.38 10.10 4.62
N GLU A 413 7.95 11.06 5.35
CA GLU A 413 8.23 10.97 6.78
C GLU A 413 6.94 10.77 7.59
N LYS A 414 5.89 11.54 7.27
CA LYS A 414 4.59 11.40 7.95
C LYS A 414 3.94 10.03 7.66
N ARG A 415 3.93 9.58 6.41
CA ARG A 415 3.42 8.25 6.05
C ARG A 415 4.22 7.13 6.73
N GLN A 416 5.54 7.28 6.84
CA GLN A 416 6.40 6.32 7.53
C GLN A 416 6.10 6.29 9.04
N GLN A 417 5.87 7.45 9.64
CA GLN A 417 5.46 7.55 11.05
C GLN A 417 4.12 6.86 11.28
N MET A 418 3.09 7.17 10.46
CA MET A 418 1.77 6.54 10.56
C MET A 418 1.83 5.01 10.40
N ALA A 419 2.58 4.51 9.41
CA ALA A 419 2.78 3.09 9.21
C ALA A 419 3.46 2.42 10.43
N ARG A 420 4.41 3.11 11.06
CA ARG A 420 5.07 2.62 12.29
C ARG A 420 4.11 2.57 13.48
N GLU A 421 3.28 3.60 13.66
CA GLU A 421 2.27 3.65 14.72
C GLU A 421 1.20 2.57 14.55
N GLU A 422 0.75 2.35 13.33
CA GLU A 422 -0.20 1.27 13.01
C GLU A 422 0.38 -0.11 13.31
N MET A 423 1.65 -0.33 12.97
CA MET A 423 2.37 -1.56 13.28
C MET A 423 2.51 -1.78 14.79
N LEU A 424 2.78 -0.72 15.55
CA LEU A 424 2.84 -0.78 17.02
C LEU A 424 1.47 -1.07 17.63
N LYS A 425 0.41 -0.42 17.14
CA LYS A 425 -0.98 -0.67 17.58
C LYS A 425 -1.46 -2.09 17.27
N SER A 426 -1.06 -2.65 16.14
CA SER A 426 -1.39 -4.05 15.79
C SER A 426 -0.71 -5.06 16.70
N ASN A 427 0.55 -4.82 17.08
CA ASN A 427 1.29 -5.67 17.99
C ASN A 427 0.82 -5.56 19.46
N GLN A 428 0.21 -4.43 19.87
CA GLN A 428 -0.34 -4.26 21.22
C GLN A 428 -1.69 -4.95 21.44
N ARG A 429 -2.37 -5.38 20.38
CA ARG A 429 -3.68 -6.05 20.46
C ARG A 429 -3.63 -7.53 20.82
N MET A 430 -2.45 -8.12 21.05
CA MET A 430 -2.35 -9.42 21.70
C MET A 430 -2.79 -9.27 23.16
N SER A 431 -3.99 -9.72 23.46
CA SER A 431 -4.52 -9.69 24.83
C SER A 431 -3.79 -10.71 25.70
N LEU A 432 -3.77 -10.46 27.02
CA LEU A 432 -3.28 -11.46 27.99
C LEU A 432 -4.03 -12.80 27.86
N ASP A 433 -5.29 -12.77 27.39
CA ASP A 433 -6.09 -13.96 27.16
C ASP A 433 -5.57 -14.78 25.95
N ASP A 434 -5.10 -14.11 24.88
CA ASP A 434 -4.44 -14.77 23.73
C ASP A 434 -3.08 -15.38 24.16
N PHE A 435 -2.36 -14.71 25.05
CA PHE A 435 -1.12 -15.24 25.62
C PHE A 435 -1.36 -16.49 26.50
N PHE A 436 -2.43 -16.49 27.29
CA PHE A 436 -2.82 -17.67 28.09
C PHE A 436 -3.39 -18.80 27.23
N ALA A 437 -4.08 -18.51 26.14
CA ALA A 437 -4.54 -19.51 25.17
C ALA A 437 -3.34 -20.20 24.47
N GLN A 438 -2.30 -19.43 24.12
CA GLN A 438 -1.05 -19.99 23.57
C GLN A 438 -0.23 -20.82 24.57
N MET A 439 -0.34 -20.56 25.86
CA MET A 439 0.34 -21.37 26.91
C MET A 439 -0.39 -22.68 27.22
N GLY A 440 -1.62 -22.88 26.75
CA GLY A 440 -2.45 -24.04 27.02
C GLY A 440 -2.43 -25.13 25.96
N ASP A 441 -2.03 -24.82 24.73
CA ASP A 441 -1.92 -25.78 23.65
C ASP A 441 -0.51 -26.36 23.54
N ALA A 442 -0.42 -27.61 23.09
CA ALA A 442 0.83 -28.38 22.92
C ALA A 442 1.93 -27.54 22.27
N GLU A 443 3.20 -27.75 22.65
CA GLU A 443 4.38 -27.08 22.09
C GLU A 443 4.37 -27.16 20.55
N VAL A 444 3.75 -26.17 19.87
CA VAL A 444 3.84 -26.03 18.42
C VAL A 444 5.27 -25.69 18.08
N LYS A 445 5.92 -26.55 17.33
CA LYS A 445 7.31 -26.32 16.88
C LYS A 445 7.32 -25.17 15.89
N GLU A 446 8.07 -24.09 16.16
CA GLU A 446 8.21 -22.98 15.22
C GLU A 446 9.40 -23.20 14.27
N LEU A 447 9.17 -22.96 12.97
CA LEU A 447 10.21 -22.89 11.94
C LEU A 447 10.40 -21.43 11.52
N PRO A 448 11.35 -20.71 12.14
CA PRO A 448 11.60 -19.31 11.79
C PRO A 448 12.37 -19.22 10.46
N ILE A 449 11.90 -18.33 9.56
CA ILE A 449 12.47 -18.16 8.22
C ILE A 449 12.73 -16.67 7.95
N ILE A 450 13.85 -16.38 7.26
CA ILE A 450 14.13 -15.07 6.66
C ILE A 450 14.02 -15.21 5.15
N VAL A 451 13.23 -14.36 4.51
CA VAL A 451 13.01 -14.38 3.05
C VAL A 451 13.71 -13.18 2.41
N LYS A 452 14.56 -13.47 1.40
CA LYS A 452 15.15 -12.44 0.55
C LYS A 452 14.82 -12.75 -0.91
N ALA A 453 14.35 -11.75 -1.65
CA ALA A 453 14.04 -11.92 -3.07
C ALA A 453 14.55 -10.73 -3.90
N ASP A 454 14.53 -10.88 -5.20
CA ASP A 454 14.95 -9.84 -6.16
C ASP A 454 13.98 -8.68 -6.23
N VAL A 455 12.66 -8.95 -6.15
CA VAL A 455 11.59 -7.95 -6.20
C VAL A 455 10.64 -8.07 -5.01
N GLN A 456 9.96 -6.96 -4.69
CA GLN A 456 9.05 -6.88 -3.54
C GLN A 456 7.86 -7.84 -3.65
N GLY A 457 7.30 -7.99 -4.85
CA GLY A 457 6.21 -8.92 -5.09
C GLY A 457 6.60 -10.39 -4.84
N SER A 458 7.83 -10.78 -5.20
CA SER A 458 8.36 -12.13 -4.91
C SER A 458 8.54 -12.37 -3.41
N VAL A 459 8.98 -11.36 -2.64
CA VAL A 459 9.06 -11.45 -1.17
C VAL A 459 7.68 -11.75 -0.59
N GLN A 460 6.65 -11.00 -1.01
CA GLN A 460 5.28 -11.19 -0.54
C GLN A 460 4.72 -12.58 -0.91
N ALA A 461 4.95 -13.02 -2.16
CA ALA A 461 4.48 -14.32 -2.65
C ALA A 461 5.12 -15.48 -1.89
N VAL A 462 6.44 -15.46 -1.73
CA VAL A 462 7.17 -16.49 -0.98
C VAL A 462 6.73 -16.52 0.48
N LYS A 463 6.64 -15.35 1.14
CA LYS A 463 6.17 -15.22 2.52
C LYS A 463 4.79 -15.85 2.70
N GLN A 464 3.80 -15.43 1.90
CA GLN A 464 2.43 -15.95 1.99
C GLN A 464 2.34 -17.46 1.70
N SER A 465 3.12 -17.95 0.73
CA SER A 465 3.13 -19.37 0.38
C SER A 465 3.75 -20.23 1.47
N LEU A 466 4.80 -19.75 2.13
CA LEU A 466 5.45 -20.47 3.23
C LEU A 466 4.59 -20.45 4.51
N GLU A 467 3.98 -19.31 4.84
CA GLU A 467 3.08 -19.20 5.99
C GLU A 467 1.82 -20.09 5.87
N LYS A 468 1.32 -20.30 4.64
CA LYS A 468 0.21 -21.23 4.36
C LYS A 468 0.55 -22.71 4.61
N LEU A 469 1.83 -23.09 4.68
CA LEU A 469 2.24 -24.45 4.99
C LEU A 469 2.08 -24.81 6.47
N SER A 470 1.90 -23.81 7.33
CA SER A 470 1.73 -24.01 8.77
C SER A 470 0.57 -24.98 9.05
N ASN A 471 0.79 -25.91 9.97
CA ASN A 471 -0.19 -26.87 10.45
C ASN A 471 -0.26 -26.82 12.00
N GLU A 472 -1.06 -27.66 12.62
CA GLU A 472 -1.27 -27.71 14.08
C GLU A 472 0.01 -28.08 14.86
N GLU A 473 0.99 -28.73 14.23
CA GLU A 473 2.21 -29.24 14.86
C GLU A 473 3.43 -28.36 14.61
N VAL A 474 3.53 -27.74 13.40
CA VAL A 474 4.64 -26.90 12.99
C VAL A 474 4.13 -25.59 12.39
N ALA A 475 4.48 -24.47 13.02
CA ALA A 475 4.21 -23.13 12.51
C ALA A 475 5.40 -22.57 11.74
N VAL A 476 5.22 -22.24 10.47
CA VAL A 476 6.21 -21.51 9.67
C VAL A 476 6.05 -20.02 9.93
N ARG A 477 7.08 -19.39 10.48
CA ARG A 477 7.07 -17.97 10.79
C ARG A 477 8.12 -17.19 10.03
N VAL A 478 7.69 -16.31 9.12
CA VAL A 478 8.61 -15.42 8.43
C VAL A 478 8.91 -14.20 9.30
N ILE A 479 10.09 -14.19 9.93
CA ILE A 479 10.53 -13.14 10.85
C ILE A 479 10.91 -11.86 10.12
N HIS A 480 11.54 -12.00 8.96
CA HIS A 480 11.98 -10.87 8.15
C HIS A 480 11.86 -11.18 6.67
N GLY A 481 11.35 -10.21 5.91
CA GLY A 481 11.29 -10.26 4.46
C GLY A 481 11.90 -8.99 3.86
N GLY A 482 12.79 -9.13 2.88
CA GLY A 482 13.41 -7.96 2.26
C GLY A 482 13.87 -8.20 0.83
N VAL A 483 14.00 -7.11 0.09
CA VAL A 483 14.45 -7.12 -1.31
C VAL A 483 15.97 -7.01 -1.39
N GLY A 484 16.57 -7.71 -2.34
CA GLY A 484 17.99 -7.68 -2.61
C GLY A 484 18.76 -8.91 -2.13
N ALA A 485 20.08 -8.88 -2.26
CA ALA A 485 20.95 -9.99 -1.88
C ALA A 485 20.95 -10.24 -0.37
N VAL A 486 21.22 -11.47 0.05
CA VAL A 486 21.43 -11.79 1.47
C VAL A 486 22.69 -11.12 1.98
N THR A 487 22.59 -10.37 3.08
CA THR A 487 23.65 -9.57 3.71
C THR A 487 24.13 -10.18 5.02
N GLU A 488 25.21 -9.64 5.58
CA GLU A 488 25.74 -10.05 6.89
C GLU A 488 24.72 -9.80 8.02
N SER A 489 23.96 -8.71 7.92
CA SER A 489 22.90 -8.40 8.88
C SER A 489 21.79 -9.46 8.90
N ASP A 490 21.44 -10.00 7.74
CA ASP A 490 20.45 -11.08 7.62
C ASP A 490 20.96 -12.36 8.27
N VAL A 491 22.27 -12.68 8.08
CA VAL A 491 22.90 -13.84 8.74
C VAL A 491 22.96 -13.65 10.26
N THR A 492 23.29 -12.47 10.73
CA THR A 492 23.31 -12.17 12.17
C THR A 492 21.93 -12.31 12.79
N LEU A 493 20.89 -11.82 12.10
CA LEU A 493 19.50 -11.98 12.53
C LEU A 493 19.10 -13.47 12.54
N ALA A 494 19.48 -14.23 11.52
CA ALA A 494 19.22 -15.67 11.44
C ALA A 494 19.89 -16.44 12.58
N THR A 495 21.14 -16.10 12.93
CA THR A 495 21.86 -16.68 14.07
C THR A 495 21.13 -16.41 15.39
N ALA A 496 20.69 -15.15 15.61
CA ALA A 496 20.00 -14.75 16.83
C ALA A 496 18.62 -15.42 16.99
N SER A 497 17.95 -15.70 15.89
CA SER A 497 16.59 -16.25 15.85
C SER A 497 16.54 -17.74 15.51
N ASN A 498 17.68 -18.41 15.35
CA ASN A 498 17.80 -19.80 14.85
C ASN A 498 17.00 -20.03 13.55
N ALA A 499 17.03 -19.07 12.63
CA ALA A 499 16.25 -19.05 11.41
C ALA A 499 17.02 -19.58 10.19
N ILE A 500 16.28 -20.12 9.23
CA ILE A 500 16.78 -20.48 7.89
C ILE A 500 16.63 -19.26 6.97
N ILE A 501 17.63 -19.02 6.12
CA ILE A 501 17.56 -17.96 5.11
C ILE A 501 17.17 -18.56 3.76
N ILE A 502 16.07 -18.07 3.18
CA ILE A 502 15.60 -18.41 1.84
C ILE A 502 15.84 -17.22 0.91
N GLY A 503 16.76 -17.41 -0.04
CA GLY A 503 17.01 -16.48 -1.13
C GLY A 503 16.26 -16.90 -2.39
N PHE A 504 15.28 -16.07 -2.82
CA PHE A 504 14.54 -16.32 -4.06
C PHE A 504 15.08 -15.43 -5.17
N ASN A 505 15.63 -16.07 -6.22
CA ASN A 505 16.29 -15.41 -7.36
C ASN A 505 17.43 -14.44 -6.98
N VAL A 506 17.96 -14.57 -5.76
CA VAL A 506 19.07 -13.77 -5.24
C VAL A 506 20.19 -14.66 -4.71
N ARG A 507 21.40 -14.13 -4.66
CA ARG A 507 22.56 -14.82 -4.09
C ARG A 507 23.09 -14.05 -2.89
N PRO A 508 23.65 -14.73 -1.89
CA PRO A 508 24.32 -14.05 -0.78
C PRO A 508 25.53 -13.25 -1.28
N VAL A 509 25.82 -12.14 -0.61
CA VAL A 509 27.10 -11.46 -0.83
C VAL A 509 28.24 -12.32 -0.29
N PRO A 510 29.47 -12.25 -0.85
CA PRO A 510 30.57 -13.14 -0.45
C PRO A 510 30.89 -13.13 1.04
N SER A 511 30.78 -11.95 1.69
CA SER A 511 31.00 -11.81 3.13
C SER A 511 29.91 -12.50 3.96
N ALA A 512 28.64 -12.42 3.53
CA ALA A 512 27.52 -13.11 4.17
C ALA A 512 27.64 -14.64 4.03
N GLU A 513 28.13 -15.16 2.89
CA GLU A 513 28.35 -16.59 2.69
C GLU A 513 29.44 -17.14 3.63
N VAL A 514 30.52 -16.39 3.83
CA VAL A 514 31.59 -16.75 4.78
C VAL A 514 31.05 -16.73 6.22
N LEU A 515 30.28 -15.70 6.58
CA LEU A 515 29.71 -15.58 7.92
C LEU A 515 28.68 -16.69 8.19
N ALA A 516 27.81 -17.00 7.23
CA ALA A 516 26.82 -18.07 7.35
C ALA A 516 27.47 -19.44 7.59
N LYS A 517 28.55 -19.75 6.88
CA LYS A 517 29.34 -20.97 7.11
C LYS A 517 29.99 -21.01 8.50
N LYS A 518 30.48 -19.87 8.98
CA LYS A 518 31.09 -19.76 10.31
C LYS A 518 30.08 -19.94 11.44
N GLU A 519 28.94 -19.29 11.31
CA GLU A 519 27.87 -19.31 12.34
C GLU A 519 26.92 -20.53 12.19
N GLY A 520 27.08 -21.35 11.16
CA GLY A 520 26.26 -22.56 10.91
C GLY A 520 24.83 -22.25 10.44
N VAL A 521 24.60 -21.07 9.84
CA VAL A 521 23.28 -20.68 9.32
C VAL A 521 23.04 -21.34 7.96
N ASP A 522 21.90 -22.01 7.79
CA ASP A 522 21.48 -22.60 6.51
C ASP A 522 20.95 -21.49 5.58
N VAL A 523 21.62 -21.32 4.43
CA VAL A 523 21.25 -20.35 3.39
C VAL A 523 20.93 -21.11 2.13
N ARG A 524 19.65 -21.16 1.75
CA ARG A 524 19.17 -21.84 0.55
C ARG A 524 18.71 -20.84 -0.50
N THR A 525 19.10 -21.09 -1.75
CA THR A 525 18.76 -20.20 -2.87
C THR A 525 17.95 -20.96 -3.92
N TYR A 526 16.84 -20.35 -4.34
CA TYR A 526 15.89 -20.91 -5.30
C TYR A 526 15.61 -19.92 -6.43
N THR A 527 15.34 -20.48 -7.61
CA THR A 527 14.89 -19.71 -8.78
C THR A 527 13.45 -20.04 -9.16
N ILE A 528 12.89 -21.10 -8.58
CA ILE A 528 11.52 -21.57 -8.82
C ILE A 528 10.86 -21.75 -7.45
N ILE A 529 9.67 -21.13 -7.27
CA ILE A 529 8.98 -21.09 -5.98
C ILE A 529 8.55 -22.50 -5.49
N TYR A 530 8.18 -23.40 -6.38
CA TYR A 530 7.79 -24.78 -6.03
C TYR A 530 8.87 -25.52 -5.25
N LYS A 531 10.15 -25.39 -5.67
CA LYS A 531 11.26 -26.01 -4.97
C LYS A 531 11.48 -25.47 -3.57
N ALA A 532 11.24 -24.17 -3.37
CA ALA A 532 11.32 -23.57 -2.04
C ALA A 532 10.21 -24.12 -1.12
N ILE A 533 9.00 -24.28 -1.64
CA ILE A 533 7.85 -24.83 -0.92
C ILE A 533 8.10 -26.30 -0.55
N GLU A 534 8.53 -27.12 -1.52
CA GLU A 534 8.84 -28.54 -1.32
C GLU A 534 9.93 -28.77 -0.25
N ASP A 535 11.01 -27.98 -0.30
CA ASP A 535 12.11 -28.10 0.65
C ASP A 535 11.71 -27.68 2.07
N VAL A 536 10.89 -26.63 2.21
CA VAL A 536 10.36 -26.21 3.51
C VAL A 536 9.37 -27.24 4.06
N GLN A 537 8.51 -27.80 3.22
CA GLN A 537 7.61 -28.87 3.60
C GLN A 537 8.36 -30.14 4.05
N ALA A 538 9.44 -30.48 3.36
CA ALA A 538 10.32 -31.58 3.78
C ALA A 538 11.03 -31.28 5.12
N ALA A 539 11.44 -30.02 5.35
CA ALA A 539 12.03 -29.61 6.62
C ALA A 539 11.01 -29.69 7.77
N MET A 540 9.76 -29.26 7.55
CA MET A 540 8.66 -29.40 8.53
C MET A 540 8.42 -30.87 8.88
N THR A 541 8.34 -31.76 7.88
CA THR A 541 8.19 -33.21 8.09
C THR A 541 9.32 -33.79 8.92
N GLY A 542 10.56 -33.32 8.71
CA GLY A 542 11.72 -33.73 9.49
C GLY A 542 11.72 -33.23 10.94
N MET A 543 10.89 -32.24 11.28
CA MET A 543 10.71 -31.73 12.66
C MET A 543 9.64 -32.49 13.43
N LEU A 544 8.79 -33.28 12.78
CA LEU A 544 7.76 -34.09 13.43
C LEU A 544 8.38 -35.23 14.24
N ASP A 545 7.76 -35.57 15.36
CA ASP A 545 8.16 -36.74 16.14
C ASP A 545 7.69 -38.01 15.40
N PRO A 546 8.48 -39.11 15.41
CA PRO A 546 8.09 -40.33 14.73
C PRO A 546 6.85 -40.95 15.38
N GLU A 547 5.76 -41.11 14.62
CA GLU A 547 4.62 -41.92 15.04
C GLU A 547 5.01 -43.41 14.99
N TYR A 548 4.97 -44.08 16.14
CA TYR A 548 5.11 -45.52 16.22
C TYR A 548 3.74 -46.15 15.94
N VAL A 549 3.62 -46.82 14.81
CA VAL A 549 2.47 -47.70 14.52
C VAL A 549 2.80 -49.08 15.05
N ASP A 550 2.09 -49.54 16.08
CA ASP A 550 2.18 -50.93 16.51
C ASP A 550 1.55 -51.82 15.42
N GLU A 551 2.39 -52.53 14.64
CA GLU A 551 1.93 -53.60 13.80
C GLU A 551 1.68 -54.83 14.70
N ASP A 552 0.39 -55.15 14.93
CA ASP A 552 -0.01 -56.45 15.51
C ASP A 552 0.46 -57.57 14.59
N THR A 553 1.46 -58.32 15.06
CA THR A 553 2.01 -59.54 14.41
C THR A 553 1.11 -60.73 14.64
#